data_bd49f7062dc9cb02600b29004bae30c1
#
_entry.id   bd49f7062dc9cb02600b29004bae30c1
#
_cell.length_a   1.000
_cell.length_b   1.000
_cell.length_c   1.000
_cell.angle_alpha   90.00
_cell.angle_beta   90.00
_cell.angle_gamma   90.00
#
_symmetry.space_group_name_H-M   'P 1'
#
loop_
_entity.id
_entity.type
_entity.pdbx_description
1 polymer ?
#
loop_
_entity_poly.entity_id
_entity_poly.type
_entity_poly.pdbx_seq_one_letter_code
_entity_poly.pdbx_strand_id
1 'polypeptide(L)'
;MKHVFSFGLWTVMNRGADSFGAPTRSPLDPLQAISGLAAHGAQAFELHAEDLVPPGSSPAERDRLIQEARQRMKDAGIRCVACGSDVFSDPIFKDGGLVSNEARVRALAIARYAAAIDVGHLLGAPLFNIWGGRDGAEVDASRSPIDALKRLRNGFDELAAYVARQRYAMRLSIEPKPNEPRGDLYLSTVGHALAFIATLDHPDRVGVVPELAHAAMAGLNPAHEVAYALYAGKLFGIHLNGQRPLRFDQDLRFGGANLKDSFFVVKLLEEEGWPGPRSFDAHPYRTTDEQGMWDFVEGCIRAYRILADKVQQFREDPEIKQLLHEIRQWNEMSEPLDAAGQGGSARRSFMYERLDHLVFEILMGTRP
;
A
#
# COMPACT_ATOMS: atom_id res chain seq x y z
N MET A 1 12.61 0.63 -16.96
CA MET A 1 12.38 -0.68 -16.28
C MET A 1 11.06 -1.28 -16.74
N LYS A 2 10.89 -2.62 -16.73
CA LYS A 2 9.59 -3.25 -17.00
C LYS A 2 8.83 -3.30 -15.67
N HIS A 3 7.78 -2.50 -15.53
CA HIS A 3 6.96 -2.47 -14.33
C HIS A 3 6.13 -3.76 -14.21
N VAL A 4 5.94 -4.24 -12.99
CA VAL A 4 5.00 -5.30 -12.63
C VAL A 4 3.81 -4.63 -11.97
N PHE A 5 2.64 -4.72 -12.60
CA PHE A 5 1.40 -4.19 -12.05
C PHE A 5 0.63 -5.28 -11.32
N SER A 6 0.16 -4.96 -10.12
CA SER A 6 -0.58 -5.85 -9.24
C SER A 6 -1.87 -5.20 -8.76
N PHE A 7 -2.86 -6.02 -8.45
CA PHE A 7 -4.12 -5.59 -7.85
C PHE A 7 -4.51 -6.55 -6.74
N GLY A 8 -5.10 -6.01 -5.68
CA GLY A 8 -5.84 -6.83 -4.75
C GLY A 8 -7.04 -7.50 -5.43
N LEU A 9 -7.34 -8.77 -5.12
CA LEU A 9 -8.55 -9.40 -5.64
C LEU A 9 -9.80 -8.63 -5.20
N TRP A 10 -9.77 -8.03 -4.02
CA TRP A 10 -10.83 -7.15 -3.50
C TRP A 10 -11.16 -5.96 -4.41
N THR A 11 -10.23 -5.51 -5.28
CA THR A 11 -10.49 -4.49 -6.30
C THR A 11 -11.59 -4.93 -7.27
N VAL A 12 -11.44 -6.08 -7.88
CA VAL A 12 -12.35 -6.61 -8.91
C VAL A 12 -13.48 -7.44 -8.32
N MET A 13 -13.30 -7.99 -7.12
CA MET A 13 -14.35 -8.65 -6.37
C MET A 13 -15.23 -7.67 -5.60
N ASN A 14 -14.91 -6.36 -5.62
CA ASN A 14 -15.75 -5.32 -5.02
C ASN A 14 -17.11 -5.29 -5.68
N ARG A 15 -18.15 -5.47 -4.88
CA ARG A 15 -19.53 -5.56 -5.34
C ARG A 15 -20.24 -4.22 -5.39
N GLY A 16 -19.56 -3.12 -5.10
CA GLY A 16 -20.18 -1.78 -5.03
C GLY A 16 -21.15 -1.61 -3.86
N ALA A 17 -21.02 -2.40 -2.80
CA ALA A 17 -21.71 -2.17 -1.55
C ALA A 17 -21.06 -1.01 -0.78
N ASP A 18 -21.86 -0.28 -0.03
CA ASP A 18 -21.39 0.72 0.93
C ASP A 18 -22.21 0.65 2.22
N SER A 19 -21.89 1.49 3.19
CA SER A 19 -22.60 1.52 4.48
C SER A 19 -24.09 1.81 4.39
N PHE A 20 -24.58 2.32 3.25
CA PHE A 20 -25.94 2.76 3.03
C PHE A 20 -26.64 2.02 1.90
N GLY A 21 -25.96 1.11 1.19
CA GLY A 21 -26.52 0.46 0.02
C GLY A 21 -26.06 -0.96 -0.25
N ALA A 22 -27.00 -1.78 -0.72
CA ALA A 22 -26.75 -3.14 -1.15
C ALA A 22 -25.79 -3.19 -2.35
N PRO A 23 -25.16 -4.34 -2.62
CA PRO A 23 -24.29 -4.54 -3.77
C PRO A 23 -24.99 -4.17 -5.11
N THR A 24 -24.23 -3.56 -6.02
CA THR A 24 -24.68 -3.20 -7.38
C THR A 24 -24.10 -4.12 -8.45
N ARG A 25 -23.11 -4.94 -8.12
CA ARG A 25 -22.46 -5.92 -9.01
C ARG A 25 -22.64 -7.33 -8.48
N SER A 26 -22.64 -8.29 -9.40
CA SER A 26 -22.61 -9.72 -9.07
C SER A 26 -21.28 -10.10 -8.38
N PRO A 27 -21.27 -11.14 -7.53
CA PRO A 27 -20.02 -11.66 -7.01
C PRO A 27 -19.18 -12.24 -8.16
N LEU A 28 -17.88 -11.97 -8.14
CA LEU A 28 -16.92 -12.55 -9.07
C LEU A 28 -16.18 -13.68 -8.35
N ASP A 29 -16.05 -14.80 -9.01
CA ASP A 29 -15.26 -15.92 -8.52
C ASP A 29 -13.76 -15.57 -8.47
N PRO A 30 -13.00 -15.92 -7.43
CA PRO A 30 -11.60 -15.54 -7.31
C PRO A 30 -10.72 -16.09 -8.44
N LEU A 31 -11.01 -17.28 -8.99
CA LEU A 31 -10.25 -17.81 -10.14
C LEU A 31 -10.56 -17.03 -11.42
N GLN A 32 -11.80 -16.54 -11.58
CA GLN A 32 -12.15 -15.63 -12.67
C GLN A 32 -11.48 -14.27 -12.48
N ALA A 33 -11.43 -13.75 -11.25
CA ALA A 33 -10.72 -12.51 -10.92
C ALA A 33 -9.23 -12.58 -11.30
N ILE A 34 -8.54 -13.66 -10.94
CA ILE A 34 -7.14 -13.91 -11.30
C ILE A 34 -6.94 -13.88 -12.83
N SER A 35 -7.79 -14.59 -13.59
CA SER A 35 -7.71 -14.62 -15.05
C SER A 35 -8.04 -13.28 -15.68
N GLY A 36 -9.06 -12.61 -15.17
CA GLY A 36 -9.49 -11.29 -15.63
C GLY A 36 -8.41 -10.23 -15.46
N LEU A 37 -7.77 -10.18 -14.28
CA LEU A 37 -6.65 -9.27 -14.03
C LEU A 37 -5.52 -9.46 -15.05
N ALA A 38 -5.15 -10.73 -15.34
CA ALA A 38 -4.13 -11.02 -16.34
C ALA A 38 -4.55 -10.57 -17.74
N ALA A 39 -5.81 -10.83 -18.14
CA ALA A 39 -6.36 -10.43 -19.43
C ALA A 39 -6.36 -8.90 -19.62
N HIS A 40 -6.51 -8.13 -18.53
CA HIS A 40 -6.52 -6.67 -18.50
C HIS A 40 -5.17 -6.04 -18.12
N GLY A 41 -4.09 -6.80 -18.25
CA GLY A 41 -2.72 -6.28 -18.25
C GLY A 41 -2.00 -6.27 -16.92
N ALA A 42 -2.55 -6.88 -15.86
CA ALA A 42 -1.82 -7.14 -14.63
C ALA A 42 -0.85 -8.33 -14.76
N GLN A 43 0.29 -8.29 -14.11
CA GLN A 43 1.26 -9.39 -14.05
C GLN A 43 1.29 -10.06 -12.68
N ALA A 44 0.61 -9.44 -11.71
CA ALA A 44 0.56 -9.93 -10.34
C ALA A 44 -0.79 -9.60 -9.70
N PHE A 45 -1.07 -10.26 -8.59
CA PHE A 45 -2.21 -9.97 -7.74
C PHE A 45 -1.85 -10.16 -6.27
N GLU A 46 -2.70 -9.61 -5.42
CA GLU A 46 -2.71 -9.78 -3.97
C GLU A 46 -4.08 -10.30 -3.53
N LEU A 47 -4.16 -10.95 -2.38
CA LEU A 47 -5.42 -11.49 -1.87
C LEU A 47 -5.44 -11.51 -0.35
N HIS A 48 -6.63 -11.49 0.25
CA HIS A 48 -6.80 -12.12 1.55
C HIS A 48 -6.94 -13.63 1.35
N ALA A 49 -6.33 -14.42 2.22
CA ALA A 49 -6.40 -15.88 2.10
C ALA A 49 -7.85 -16.38 2.03
N GLU A 50 -8.74 -15.71 2.73
CA GLU A 50 -10.18 -16.00 2.82
C GLU A 50 -10.94 -15.76 1.52
N ASP A 51 -10.41 -14.93 0.61
CA ASP A 51 -10.98 -14.73 -0.74
C ASP A 51 -10.96 -16.04 -1.54
N LEU A 52 -9.96 -16.89 -1.29
CA LEU A 52 -9.77 -18.18 -1.98
C LEU A 52 -10.15 -19.37 -1.12
N VAL A 53 -9.79 -19.35 0.16
CA VAL A 53 -9.99 -20.46 1.12
C VAL A 53 -10.91 -19.99 2.24
N PRO A 54 -12.22 -20.23 2.16
CA PRO A 54 -13.17 -19.80 3.18
C PRO A 54 -12.80 -20.33 4.58
N PRO A 55 -13.04 -19.52 5.64
CA PRO A 55 -12.82 -19.97 7.00
C PRO A 55 -13.59 -21.27 7.31
N GLY A 56 -12.92 -22.23 7.93
CA GLY A 56 -13.52 -23.53 8.26
C GLY A 56 -13.41 -24.59 7.16
N SER A 57 -12.80 -24.28 6.02
CA SER A 57 -12.49 -25.28 4.98
C SER A 57 -11.67 -26.44 5.55
N SER A 58 -11.99 -27.66 5.14
CA SER A 58 -11.16 -28.82 5.48
C SER A 58 -9.79 -28.74 4.83
N PRO A 59 -8.76 -29.42 5.36
CA PRO A 59 -7.43 -29.46 4.73
C PRO A 59 -7.48 -29.92 3.27
N ALA A 60 -8.31 -30.88 2.93
CA ALA A 60 -8.44 -31.38 1.56
C ALA A 60 -9.09 -30.34 0.64
N GLU A 61 -10.08 -29.61 1.11
CA GLU A 61 -10.71 -28.53 0.35
C GLU A 61 -9.76 -27.35 0.15
N ARG A 62 -9.05 -26.93 1.19
CA ARG A 62 -8.00 -25.91 1.09
C ARG A 62 -6.98 -26.29 0.02
N ASP A 63 -6.44 -27.51 0.08
CA ASP A 63 -5.40 -27.97 -0.82
C ASP A 63 -5.91 -28.01 -2.28
N ARG A 64 -7.17 -28.42 -2.49
CA ARG A 64 -7.83 -28.39 -3.81
C ARG A 64 -7.93 -26.96 -4.35
N LEU A 65 -8.47 -26.03 -3.55
CA LEU A 65 -8.63 -24.62 -3.96
C LEU A 65 -7.28 -23.96 -4.30
N ILE A 66 -6.25 -24.22 -3.49
CA ILE A 66 -4.90 -23.71 -3.76
C ILE A 66 -4.33 -24.31 -5.06
N GLN A 67 -4.53 -25.61 -5.32
CA GLN A 67 -4.08 -26.24 -6.57
C GLN A 67 -4.79 -25.64 -7.79
N GLU A 68 -6.09 -25.41 -7.71
CA GLU A 68 -6.87 -24.75 -8.78
C GLU A 68 -6.37 -23.33 -9.05
N ALA A 69 -6.11 -22.55 -7.98
CA ALA A 69 -5.54 -21.22 -8.11
C ALA A 69 -4.15 -21.24 -8.74
N ARG A 70 -3.27 -22.14 -8.31
CA ARG A 70 -1.93 -22.30 -8.91
C ARG A 70 -1.98 -22.68 -10.38
N GLN A 71 -2.90 -23.56 -10.76
CA GLN A 71 -3.09 -23.88 -12.17
C GLN A 71 -3.57 -22.66 -12.95
N ARG A 72 -4.54 -21.92 -12.41
CA ARG A 72 -5.05 -20.68 -13.01
C ARG A 72 -3.96 -19.62 -13.17
N MET A 73 -3.15 -19.42 -12.14
CA MET A 73 -2.00 -18.52 -12.18
C MET A 73 -1.01 -18.88 -13.30
N LYS A 74 -0.71 -20.18 -13.43
CA LYS A 74 0.17 -20.69 -14.48
C LYS A 74 -0.42 -20.45 -15.87
N ASP A 75 -1.69 -20.77 -16.08
CA ASP A 75 -2.37 -20.63 -17.36
C ASP A 75 -2.50 -19.17 -17.80
N ALA A 76 -2.74 -18.28 -16.85
CA ALA A 76 -2.86 -16.84 -17.08
C ALA A 76 -1.51 -16.09 -17.11
N GLY A 77 -0.41 -16.73 -16.70
CA GLY A 77 0.90 -16.09 -16.63
C GLY A 77 1.00 -14.98 -15.58
N ILE A 78 0.22 -15.07 -14.51
CA ILE A 78 0.15 -14.11 -13.40
C ILE A 78 0.67 -14.73 -12.10
N ARG A 79 1.20 -13.92 -11.18
CA ARG A 79 1.75 -14.41 -9.90
C ARG A 79 1.14 -13.71 -8.69
N CYS A 80 1.08 -14.40 -7.57
CA CYS A 80 0.76 -13.81 -6.28
C CYS A 80 2.00 -13.08 -5.73
N VAL A 81 1.87 -11.81 -5.30
CA VAL A 81 2.97 -11.00 -4.76
C VAL A 81 2.79 -10.63 -3.31
N ALA A 82 1.56 -10.64 -2.80
CA ALA A 82 1.29 -10.51 -1.39
C ALA A 82 0.02 -11.28 -1.01
N CYS A 83 -0.02 -11.71 0.24
CA CYS A 83 -1.20 -12.30 0.88
C CYS A 83 -1.47 -11.54 2.18
N GLY A 84 -2.73 -11.37 2.53
CA GLY A 84 -3.19 -10.86 3.80
C GLY A 84 -4.21 -11.80 4.41
N SER A 85 -4.90 -11.35 5.44
CA SER A 85 -6.00 -12.10 6.07
C SER A 85 -7.08 -11.16 6.56
N ASP A 86 -8.32 -11.57 6.38
CA ASP A 86 -9.50 -10.90 6.92
C ASP A 86 -9.67 -11.19 8.43
N VAL A 87 -8.97 -10.40 9.24
CA VAL A 87 -9.10 -10.40 10.72
C VAL A 87 -9.90 -9.18 11.17
N PHE A 88 -10.90 -8.74 10.39
CA PHE A 88 -11.67 -7.53 10.66
C PHE A 88 -13.17 -7.63 10.31
N SER A 89 -13.58 -8.41 9.30
CA SER A 89 -14.98 -8.51 8.87
C SER A 89 -15.82 -9.37 9.79
N ASP A 90 -15.27 -10.47 10.31
CA ASP A 90 -15.97 -11.38 11.22
C ASP A 90 -16.33 -10.63 12.52
N PRO A 91 -17.60 -10.67 12.98
CA PRO A 91 -18.03 -10.02 14.23
C PRO A 91 -17.22 -10.37 15.46
N ILE A 92 -16.51 -11.51 15.50
CA ILE A 92 -15.61 -11.88 16.59
C ILE A 92 -14.49 -10.86 16.79
N PHE A 93 -14.05 -10.17 15.72
CA PHE A 93 -13.00 -9.14 15.72
C PHE A 93 -13.53 -7.72 15.90
N LYS A 94 -14.79 -7.54 16.29
CA LYS A 94 -15.37 -6.20 16.51
C LYS A 94 -14.58 -5.30 17.48
N ASP A 95 -13.81 -5.90 18.39
CA ASP A 95 -12.92 -5.18 19.33
C ASP A 95 -11.43 -5.18 18.90
N GLY A 96 -11.16 -5.50 17.65
CA GLY A 96 -9.81 -5.68 17.10
C GLY A 96 -9.37 -7.15 17.08
N GLY A 97 -8.31 -7.42 16.32
CA GLY A 97 -7.67 -8.73 16.27
C GLY A 97 -6.56 -8.86 17.31
N LEU A 98 -5.38 -8.32 17.01
CA LEU A 98 -4.19 -8.43 17.86
C LEU A 98 -4.28 -7.57 19.14
N VAL A 99 -5.08 -6.50 19.15
CA VAL A 99 -5.23 -5.62 20.33
C VAL A 99 -6.46 -5.93 21.19
N SER A 100 -7.33 -6.84 20.77
CA SER A 100 -8.58 -7.14 21.49
C SER A 100 -8.36 -7.30 22.98
N ASN A 101 -9.30 -6.84 23.79
CA ASN A 101 -9.27 -7.04 25.25
C ASN A 101 -9.42 -8.52 25.63
N GLU A 102 -10.02 -9.34 24.75
CA GLU A 102 -10.15 -10.79 24.98
C GLU A 102 -8.90 -11.56 24.48
N ALA A 103 -8.21 -12.22 25.43
CA ALA A 103 -7.01 -13.01 25.09
C ALA A 103 -7.29 -14.12 24.05
N ARG A 104 -8.46 -14.77 24.14
CA ARG A 104 -8.87 -15.82 23.18
C ARG A 104 -9.11 -15.28 21.77
N VAL A 105 -9.58 -14.01 21.63
CA VAL A 105 -9.74 -13.37 20.32
C VAL A 105 -8.37 -13.05 19.72
N ARG A 106 -7.41 -12.57 20.52
CA ARG A 106 -6.03 -12.39 20.07
C ARG A 106 -5.38 -13.69 19.60
N ALA A 107 -5.56 -14.78 20.37
CA ALA A 107 -5.06 -16.11 19.96
C ALA A 107 -5.71 -16.59 18.66
N LEU A 108 -7.01 -16.37 18.47
CA LEU A 108 -7.71 -16.67 17.22
C LEU A 108 -7.18 -15.83 16.04
N ALA A 109 -6.92 -14.54 16.26
CA ALA A 109 -6.33 -13.66 15.23
C ALA A 109 -4.97 -14.18 14.79
N ILE A 110 -4.08 -14.53 15.72
CA ILE A 110 -2.76 -15.10 15.42
C ILE A 110 -2.92 -16.42 14.64
N ALA A 111 -3.84 -17.30 15.04
CA ALA A 111 -4.09 -18.55 14.35
C ALA A 111 -4.59 -18.33 12.91
N ARG A 112 -5.48 -17.34 12.67
CA ARG A 112 -5.95 -16.98 11.32
C ARG A 112 -4.80 -16.41 10.47
N TYR A 113 -4.01 -15.49 11.01
CA TYR A 113 -2.84 -14.98 10.31
C TYR A 113 -1.86 -16.11 9.95
N ALA A 114 -1.57 -17.03 10.87
CA ALA A 114 -0.69 -18.17 10.60
C ALA A 114 -1.25 -19.07 9.47
N ALA A 115 -2.54 -19.38 9.48
CA ALA A 115 -3.18 -20.14 8.41
C ALA A 115 -3.14 -19.40 7.05
N ALA A 116 -3.33 -18.09 7.06
CA ALA A 116 -3.24 -17.25 5.86
C ALA A 116 -1.80 -17.15 5.34
N ILE A 117 -0.80 -17.10 6.22
CA ILE A 117 0.62 -17.19 5.86
C ILE A 117 0.91 -18.50 5.11
N ASP A 118 0.35 -19.63 5.56
CA ASP A 118 0.48 -20.93 4.88
C ASP A 118 -0.13 -20.89 3.47
N VAL A 119 -1.33 -20.30 3.31
CA VAL A 119 -1.96 -20.10 2.00
C VAL A 119 -1.07 -19.25 1.09
N GLY A 120 -0.61 -18.10 1.59
CA GLY A 120 0.28 -17.21 0.85
C GLY A 120 1.57 -17.90 0.43
N HIS A 121 2.19 -18.68 1.33
CA HIS A 121 3.37 -19.48 1.00
C HIS A 121 3.10 -20.49 -0.12
N LEU A 122 2.00 -21.22 -0.05
CA LEU A 122 1.61 -22.22 -1.06
C LEU A 122 1.32 -21.58 -2.43
N LEU A 123 0.85 -20.32 -2.45
CA LEU A 123 0.67 -19.53 -3.68
C LEU A 123 1.96 -18.86 -4.15
N GLY A 124 3.05 -18.94 -3.38
CA GLY A 124 4.35 -18.35 -3.72
C GLY A 124 4.46 -16.85 -3.44
N ALA A 125 3.59 -16.29 -2.58
CA ALA A 125 3.67 -14.89 -2.18
C ALA A 125 4.95 -14.60 -1.36
N PRO A 126 5.78 -13.63 -1.74
CA PRO A 126 6.97 -13.27 -0.99
C PRO A 126 6.68 -12.35 0.21
N LEU A 127 5.48 -11.79 0.30
CA LEU A 127 5.08 -10.83 1.31
C LEU A 127 3.76 -11.26 1.96
N PHE A 128 3.67 -11.12 3.27
CA PHE A 128 2.42 -11.19 4.01
C PHE A 128 2.12 -9.80 4.58
N ASN A 129 1.07 -9.17 4.07
CA ASN A 129 0.68 -7.82 4.46
C ASN A 129 -0.36 -7.86 5.60
N ILE A 130 -0.10 -7.12 6.66
CA ILE A 130 -1.01 -7.00 7.80
C ILE A 130 -1.56 -5.58 7.82
N TRP A 131 -2.80 -5.46 7.38
CA TRP A 131 -3.62 -4.29 7.64
C TRP A 131 -4.31 -4.48 9.00
N GLY A 132 -4.16 -3.51 9.89
CA GLY A 132 -4.61 -3.62 11.28
C GLY A 132 -6.14 -3.71 11.45
N GLY A 133 -6.90 -3.39 10.40
CA GLY A 133 -8.35 -3.50 10.41
C GLY A 133 -8.98 -2.69 11.53
N ARG A 134 -9.34 -3.38 12.63
CA ARG A 134 -9.96 -2.79 13.82
C ARG A 134 -9.00 -2.64 15.01
N ASP A 135 -7.70 -2.78 14.79
CA ASP A 135 -6.68 -2.64 15.83
C ASP A 135 -6.42 -1.17 16.19
N GLY A 136 -7.39 -0.56 16.84
CA GLY A 136 -7.44 0.83 17.26
C GLY A 136 -8.37 1.03 18.44
N ALA A 137 -8.80 2.27 18.67
CA ALA A 137 -9.72 2.64 19.73
C ALA A 137 -10.97 3.35 19.18
N GLU A 138 -12.15 3.02 19.71
CA GLU A 138 -13.37 3.81 19.58
C GLU A 138 -13.62 4.65 20.82
N VAL A 139 -13.15 4.14 21.95
CA VAL A 139 -13.26 4.79 23.28
C VAL A 139 -11.91 4.62 23.97
N ASP A 140 -11.19 5.70 24.18
CA ASP A 140 -9.84 5.69 24.78
C ASP A 140 -9.80 5.03 26.16
N ALA A 141 -10.87 5.18 26.95
CA ALA A 141 -10.99 4.54 28.27
C ALA A 141 -11.09 3.01 28.19
N SER A 142 -11.31 2.41 27.00
CA SER A 142 -11.50 0.97 26.83
C SER A 142 -10.25 0.14 27.03
N ARG A 143 -9.07 0.74 26.81
CA ARG A 143 -7.75 0.08 26.97
C ARG A 143 -6.62 1.09 27.05
N SER A 144 -5.53 0.69 27.72
CA SER A 144 -4.27 1.44 27.67
C SER A 144 -3.65 1.35 26.27
N PRO A 145 -3.31 2.47 25.60
CA PRO A 145 -2.57 2.44 24.33
C PRO A 145 -1.22 1.71 24.43
N ILE A 146 -0.53 1.84 25.58
CA ILE A 146 0.72 1.14 25.85
C ILE A 146 0.51 -0.38 25.85
N ASP A 147 -0.56 -0.87 26.46
CA ASP A 147 -0.86 -2.30 26.49
C ASP A 147 -1.31 -2.80 25.12
N ALA A 148 -2.02 -1.98 24.35
CA ALA A 148 -2.37 -2.30 22.97
C ALA A 148 -1.10 -2.46 22.10
N LEU A 149 -0.14 -1.55 22.18
CA LEU A 149 1.15 -1.65 21.47
C LEU A 149 1.96 -2.87 21.90
N LYS A 150 1.97 -3.23 23.19
CA LYS A 150 2.59 -4.48 23.67
C LYS A 150 1.92 -5.71 23.07
N ARG A 151 0.59 -5.73 22.98
CA ARG A 151 -0.17 -6.84 22.37
C ARG A 151 0.15 -6.96 20.87
N LEU A 152 0.17 -5.82 20.15
CA LEU A 152 0.59 -5.78 18.73
C LEU A 152 2.01 -6.36 18.59
N ARG A 153 2.97 -5.88 19.39
CA ARG A 153 4.34 -6.38 19.36
C ARG A 153 4.38 -7.89 19.56
N ASN A 154 3.74 -8.41 20.59
CA ASN A 154 3.69 -9.85 20.86
C ASN A 154 3.11 -10.63 19.68
N GLY A 155 2.05 -10.11 19.04
CA GLY A 155 1.45 -10.72 17.86
C GLY A 155 2.42 -10.76 16.67
N PHE A 156 3.09 -9.66 16.38
CA PHE A 156 4.07 -9.59 15.28
C PHE A 156 5.29 -10.50 15.53
N ASP A 157 5.82 -10.51 16.76
CA ASP A 157 6.95 -11.37 17.13
C ASP A 157 6.56 -12.85 17.03
N GLU A 158 5.34 -13.24 17.44
CA GLU A 158 4.83 -14.60 17.30
C GLU A 158 4.67 -15.01 15.82
N LEU A 159 4.15 -14.14 14.96
CA LEU A 159 4.01 -14.39 13.53
C LEU A 159 5.38 -14.46 12.84
N ALA A 160 6.32 -13.58 13.18
CA ALA A 160 7.69 -13.64 12.66
C ALA A 160 8.38 -14.94 13.07
N ALA A 161 8.22 -15.36 14.33
CA ALA A 161 8.71 -16.65 14.82
C ALA A 161 8.03 -17.83 14.11
N TYR A 162 6.73 -17.73 13.79
CA TYR A 162 6.01 -18.73 13.01
C TYR A 162 6.62 -18.90 11.61
N VAL A 163 6.78 -17.81 10.86
CA VAL A 163 7.42 -17.80 9.53
C VAL A 163 8.81 -18.42 9.58
N ALA A 164 9.59 -18.11 10.62
CA ALA A 164 10.93 -18.64 10.81
C ALA A 164 10.91 -20.16 11.10
N ARG A 165 10.03 -20.65 11.99
CA ARG A 165 9.86 -22.08 12.31
C ARG A 165 9.47 -22.89 11.08
N GLN A 166 8.58 -22.35 10.23
CA GLN A 166 8.17 -22.98 8.98
C GLN A 166 9.24 -22.88 7.88
N ARG A 167 10.32 -22.12 8.09
CA ARG A 167 11.38 -21.85 7.11
C ARG A 167 10.86 -21.19 5.83
N TYR A 168 9.81 -20.38 5.94
CA TYR A 168 9.29 -19.63 4.81
C TYR A 168 10.18 -18.42 4.48
N ALA A 169 10.42 -18.19 3.21
CA ALA A 169 11.17 -17.02 2.74
C ALA A 169 10.33 -15.72 2.77
N MET A 170 9.06 -15.84 3.11
CA MET A 170 8.11 -14.74 3.20
C MET A 170 8.52 -13.72 4.26
N ARG A 171 8.33 -12.44 3.96
CA ARG A 171 8.48 -11.33 4.91
C ARG A 171 7.11 -10.85 5.36
N LEU A 172 7.06 -10.15 6.48
CA LEU A 172 5.85 -9.50 6.97
C LEU A 172 5.88 -8.01 6.65
N SER A 173 4.72 -7.40 6.49
CA SER A 173 4.61 -5.94 6.39
C SER A 173 3.43 -5.41 7.19
N ILE A 174 3.54 -4.15 7.55
CA ILE A 174 2.48 -3.34 8.14
C ILE A 174 1.97 -2.39 7.08
N GLU A 175 0.66 -2.33 6.91
CA GLU A 175 -0.01 -1.31 6.16
C GLU A 175 -0.58 -0.27 7.12
N PRO A 176 0.05 0.90 7.25
CA PRO A 176 -0.41 1.93 8.18
C PRO A 176 -1.69 2.60 7.69
N LYS A 177 -2.63 2.84 8.60
CA LYS A 177 -3.86 3.58 8.33
C LYS A 177 -4.22 4.45 9.53
N PRO A 178 -4.57 5.75 9.36
CA PRO A 178 -4.81 6.65 10.48
C PRO A 178 -6.10 6.34 11.23
N ASN A 179 -7.14 6.02 10.51
CA ASN A 179 -8.50 5.81 11.01
C ASN A 179 -9.30 4.93 10.06
N GLU A 180 -10.54 4.60 10.42
CA GLU A 180 -11.48 3.79 9.66
C GLU A 180 -11.04 2.31 9.54
N PRO A 181 -11.92 1.39 10.01
CA PRO A 181 -13.28 1.63 10.54
C PRO A 181 -13.32 2.17 11.97
N ARG A 182 -12.17 2.26 12.67
CA ARG A 182 -12.05 2.91 13.99
C ARG A 182 -11.79 4.41 13.81
N GLY A 183 -12.12 5.21 14.84
CA GLY A 183 -11.74 6.62 14.89
C GLY A 183 -10.23 6.83 14.84
N ASP A 184 -9.49 5.97 15.56
CA ASP A 184 -8.04 5.99 15.63
C ASP A 184 -7.46 4.57 15.55
N LEU A 185 -6.45 4.36 14.69
CA LEU A 185 -5.68 3.12 14.61
C LEU A 185 -4.27 3.34 15.21
N TYR A 186 -3.72 2.30 15.85
CA TYR A 186 -2.44 2.45 16.57
C TYR A 186 -1.23 2.63 15.65
N LEU A 187 -1.25 2.03 14.46
CA LEU A 187 -0.17 2.17 13.47
C LEU A 187 -0.62 3.11 12.34
N SER A 188 -0.78 4.38 12.67
CA SER A 188 -1.49 5.37 11.87
C SER A 188 -0.75 5.85 10.64
N THR A 189 0.59 5.86 10.66
CA THR A 189 1.46 6.40 9.59
C THR A 189 2.69 5.53 9.40
N VAL A 190 3.42 5.72 8.31
CA VAL A 190 4.71 5.05 8.09
C VAL A 190 5.68 5.32 9.24
N GLY A 191 5.73 6.55 9.74
CA GLY A 191 6.59 6.89 10.88
C GLY A 191 6.25 6.10 12.15
N HIS A 192 4.95 5.94 12.49
CA HIS A 192 4.52 5.10 13.61
C HIS A 192 4.88 3.63 13.38
N ALA A 193 4.64 3.11 12.18
CA ALA A 193 4.99 1.73 11.86
C ALA A 193 6.50 1.47 11.93
N LEU A 194 7.34 2.39 11.43
CA LEU A 194 8.80 2.26 11.51
C LEU A 194 9.30 2.30 12.96
N ALA A 195 8.76 3.22 13.80
CA ALA A 195 9.07 3.27 15.22
C ALA A 195 8.65 1.97 15.94
N PHE A 196 7.49 1.44 15.60
CA PHE A 196 7.00 0.16 16.14
C PHE A 196 7.89 -1.01 15.69
N ILE A 197 8.23 -1.12 14.40
CA ILE A 197 9.12 -2.16 13.85
C ILE A 197 10.45 -2.20 14.59
N ALA A 198 11.02 -1.04 14.96
CA ALA A 198 12.26 -0.96 15.70
C ALA A 198 12.18 -1.60 17.12
N THR A 199 10.98 -1.85 17.64
CA THR A 199 10.77 -2.50 18.93
C THR A 199 10.62 -4.02 18.85
N LEU A 200 10.50 -4.59 17.65
CA LEU A 200 10.30 -6.03 17.43
C LEU A 200 11.59 -6.82 17.66
N ASP A 201 11.45 -8.10 17.95
CA ASP A 201 12.60 -9.01 18.14
C ASP A 201 13.34 -9.30 16.82
N HIS A 202 12.62 -9.25 15.68
CA HIS A 202 13.15 -9.45 14.33
C HIS A 202 12.75 -8.32 13.39
N PRO A 203 13.24 -7.09 13.61
CA PRO A 203 12.83 -5.92 12.85
C PRO A 203 13.22 -6.00 11.36
N ASP A 204 14.23 -6.77 11.00
CA ASP A 204 14.67 -7.02 9.62
C ASP A 204 13.64 -7.78 8.79
N ARG A 205 12.80 -8.59 9.42
CA ARG A 205 11.74 -9.38 8.76
C ARG A 205 10.45 -8.62 8.52
N VAL A 206 10.30 -7.44 9.11
CA VAL A 206 9.09 -6.63 9.03
C VAL A 206 9.39 -5.31 8.33
N GLY A 207 8.56 -4.95 7.37
CA GLY A 207 8.59 -3.68 6.65
C GLY A 207 7.24 -3.02 6.61
N VAL A 208 7.07 -2.08 5.68
CA VAL A 208 5.82 -1.34 5.50
C VAL A 208 5.33 -1.43 4.06
N VAL A 209 4.03 -1.34 3.90
CA VAL A 209 3.31 -1.11 2.65
C VAL A 209 2.59 0.23 2.81
N PRO A 210 3.23 1.37 2.46
CA PRO A 210 2.53 2.65 2.44
C PRO A 210 1.40 2.62 1.42
N GLU A 211 0.25 3.14 1.81
CA GLU A 211 -0.85 3.41 0.91
C GLU A 211 -1.06 4.91 0.76
N LEU A 212 -1.25 5.38 -0.49
CA LEU A 212 -1.36 6.79 -0.78
C LEU A 212 -2.63 7.40 -0.18
N ALA A 213 -3.75 6.66 -0.20
CA ALA A 213 -4.99 7.10 0.41
C ALA A 213 -4.82 7.31 1.91
N HIS A 214 -4.21 6.37 2.60
CA HIS A 214 -3.99 6.43 4.04
C HIS A 214 -3.12 7.64 4.44
N ALA A 215 -2.06 7.93 3.67
CA ALA A 215 -1.27 9.14 3.88
C ALA A 215 -2.10 10.43 3.70
N ALA A 216 -2.91 10.50 2.65
CA ALA A 216 -3.77 11.66 2.38
C ALA A 216 -4.90 11.80 3.42
N MET A 217 -5.44 10.69 3.95
CA MET A 217 -6.39 10.69 5.06
C MET A 217 -5.78 11.31 6.33
N ALA A 218 -4.51 11.03 6.58
CA ALA A 218 -3.75 11.63 7.69
C ALA A 218 -3.33 13.10 7.45
N GLY A 219 -3.62 13.65 6.27
CA GLY A 219 -3.17 15.00 5.88
C GLY A 219 -1.67 15.09 5.58
N LEU A 220 -1.02 13.97 5.28
CA LEU A 220 0.40 13.87 5.01
C LEU A 220 0.69 13.88 3.50
N ASN A 221 1.93 14.17 3.14
CA ASN A 221 2.41 14.07 1.76
C ASN A 221 2.75 12.60 1.44
N PRO A 222 2.03 11.94 0.49
CA PRO A 222 2.27 10.52 0.19
C PRO A 222 3.70 10.23 -0.29
N ALA A 223 4.33 11.13 -1.04
CA ALA A 223 5.71 10.93 -1.49
C ALA A 223 6.70 10.94 -0.31
N HIS A 224 6.44 11.74 0.74
CA HIS A 224 7.26 11.76 1.93
C HIS A 224 7.11 10.46 2.75
N GLU A 225 5.90 9.93 2.87
CA GLU A 225 5.66 8.64 3.55
C GLU A 225 6.42 7.49 2.83
N VAL A 226 6.34 7.44 1.50
CA VAL A 226 7.12 6.48 0.70
C VAL A 226 8.62 6.71 0.86
N ALA A 227 9.08 7.96 0.89
CA ALA A 227 10.49 8.31 1.09
C ALA A 227 11.01 7.83 2.45
N TYR A 228 10.24 7.97 3.53
CA TYR A 228 10.61 7.44 4.85
C TYR A 228 10.79 5.91 4.82
N ALA A 229 9.88 5.20 4.14
CA ALA A 229 9.98 3.75 3.99
C ALA A 229 11.22 3.32 3.18
N LEU A 230 11.53 4.03 2.09
CA LEU A 230 12.73 3.82 1.28
C LEU A 230 14.01 4.10 2.09
N TYR A 231 14.08 5.27 2.74
CA TYR A 231 15.23 5.69 3.54
C TYR A 231 15.55 4.69 4.67
N ALA A 232 14.53 4.14 5.31
CA ALA A 232 14.69 3.10 6.34
C ALA A 232 15.01 1.71 5.77
N GLY A 233 15.03 1.51 4.44
CA GLY A 233 15.17 0.18 3.82
C GLY A 233 13.99 -0.75 4.11
N LYS A 234 12.81 -0.19 4.37
CA LYS A 234 11.61 -0.91 4.83
C LYS A 234 10.44 -0.87 3.85
N LEU A 235 10.60 -0.31 2.66
CA LEU A 235 9.56 -0.34 1.62
C LEU A 235 9.46 -1.75 1.03
N PHE A 236 8.54 -2.58 1.56
CA PHE A 236 8.36 -3.96 1.12
C PHE A 236 7.28 -4.12 0.06
N GLY A 237 6.33 -3.21 0.01
CA GLY A 237 5.28 -3.08 -0.98
C GLY A 237 4.78 -1.63 -1.04
N ILE A 238 3.84 -1.35 -1.91
CA ILE A 238 3.16 -0.06 -2.01
C ILE A 238 1.74 -0.27 -2.52
N HIS A 239 0.78 0.46 -1.97
CA HIS A 239 -0.58 0.52 -2.46
C HIS A 239 -0.86 1.88 -3.10
N LEU A 240 -1.17 1.84 -4.38
CA LEU A 240 -1.39 3.01 -5.24
C LEU A 240 -2.90 3.20 -5.47
N ASN A 241 -3.39 4.36 -5.11
CA ASN A 241 -4.78 4.78 -5.33
C ASN A 241 -4.89 6.29 -5.44
N GLY A 242 -6.10 6.80 -5.49
CA GLY A 242 -6.41 8.23 -5.46
C GLY A 242 -7.27 8.55 -4.25
N GLN A 243 -6.97 9.65 -3.57
CA GLN A 243 -7.64 10.06 -2.34
C GLN A 243 -7.75 11.58 -2.26
N ARG A 244 -8.90 12.09 -1.83
CA ARG A 244 -9.04 13.49 -1.46
C ARG A 244 -8.65 13.67 0.01
N PRO A 245 -7.85 14.69 0.36
CA PRO A 245 -7.37 14.89 1.72
C PRO A 245 -8.50 14.93 2.76
N LEU A 246 -8.25 14.34 3.92
CA LEU A 246 -9.14 14.38 5.09
C LEU A 246 -10.56 13.85 4.82
N ARG A 247 -10.73 12.90 3.92
CA ARG A 247 -11.98 12.17 3.70
C ARG A 247 -11.87 10.76 4.24
N PHE A 248 -13.02 10.05 4.31
CA PHE A 248 -13.04 8.60 4.47
C PHE A 248 -12.22 7.94 3.35
N ASP A 249 -11.84 6.72 3.54
CA ASP A 249 -11.09 5.96 2.54
C ASP A 249 -11.88 5.78 1.24
N GLN A 250 -11.44 6.47 0.20
CA GLN A 250 -12.18 6.53 -1.06
C GLN A 250 -11.67 5.53 -2.09
N ASP A 251 -10.42 5.09 -1.97
CA ASP A 251 -9.77 4.13 -2.87
C ASP A 251 -10.02 4.40 -4.35
N LEU A 252 -9.94 5.68 -4.74
CA LEU A 252 -10.20 6.09 -6.10
C LEU A 252 -9.13 5.54 -7.04
N ARG A 253 -9.44 5.51 -8.33
CA ARG A 253 -8.47 5.16 -9.37
C ARG A 253 -7.19 6.00 -9.23
N PHE A 254 -6.04 5.34 -9.31
CA PHE A 254 -4.73 6.01 -9.23
C PHE A 254 -4.63 7.18 -10.22
N GLY A 255 -4.14 8.31 -9.73
CA GLY A 255 -4.06 9.56 -10.48
C GLY A 255 -5.39 10.30 -10.68
N GLY A 256 -6.51 9.75 -10.19
CA GLY A 256 -7.85 10.31 -10.41
C GLY A 256 -8.20 11.50 -9.50
N ALA A 257 -7.52 11.65 -8.37
CA ALA A 257 -7.80 12.72 -7.41
C ALA A 257 -6.59 13.66 -7.22
N ASN A 258 -5.41 13.12 -7.01
CA ASN A 258 -4.20 13.86 -6.62
C ASN A 258 -3.12 13.66 -7.69
N LEU A 259 -3.29 14.26 -8.86
CA LEU A 259 -2.38 14.05 -10.00
C LEU A 259 -0.94 14.42 -9.68
N LYS A 260 -0.74 15.58 -9.03
CA LYS A 260 0.60 16.08 -8.69
C LYS A 260 1.28 15.22 -7.63
N ASP A 261 0.55 14.80 -6.59
CA ASP A 261 1.06 13.90 -5.56
C ASP A 261 1.41 12.53 -6.17
N SER A 262 0.52 11.99 -7.01
CA SER A 262 0.78 10.74 -7.75
C SER A 262 2.04 10.83 -8.62
N PHE A 263 2.25 11.97 -9.29
CA PHE A 263 3.46 12.22 -10.07
C PHE A 263 4.72 12.17 -9.20
N PHE A 264 4.73 12.82 -8.03
CA PHE A 264 5.90 12.82 -7.16
C PHE A 264 6.17 11.46 -6.53
N VAL A 265 5.15 10.65 -6.26
CA VAL A 265 5.34 9.25 -5.84
C VAL A 265 5.97 8.43 -6.96
N VAL A 266 5.44 8.52 -8.19
CA VAL A 266 6.02 7.81 -9.35
C VAL A 266 7.45 8.29 -9.59
N LYS A 267 7.69 9.61 -9.53
CA LYS A 267 9.04 10.19 -9.69
C LYS A 267 10.01 9.58 -8.68
N LEU A 268 9.64 9.53 -7.42
CA LEU A 268 10.47 8.95 -6.37
C LEU A 268 10.78 7.46 -6.65
N LEU A 269 9.77 6.66 -6.95
CA LEU A 269 9.96 5.22 -7.24
C LEU A 269 10.85 4.96 -8.46
N GLU A 270 10.72 5.79 -9.51
CA GLU A 270 11.52 5.66 -10.72
C GLU A 270 12.95 6.17 -10.53
N GLU A 271 13.17 7.22 -9.74
CA GLU A 271 14.49 7.76 -9.43
C GLU A 271 15.31 6.84 -8.53
N GLU A 272 14.67 6.29 -7.51
CA GLU A 272 15.30 5.32 -6.61
C GLU A 272 15.42 3.91 -7.22
N GLY A 273 14.83 3.71 -8.41
CA GLY A 273 14.88 2.43 -9.10
C GLY A 273 14.23 1.29 -8.32
N TRP A 274 13.19 1.58 -7.53
CA TRP A 274 12.54 0.59 -6.67
C TRP A 274 11.93 -0.56 -7.50
N PRO A 275 12.33 -1.83 -7.26
CA PRO A 275 11.98 -2.95 -8.13
C PRO A 275 10.65 -3.63 -7.81
N GLY A 276 9.97 -3.23 -6.72
CA GLY A 276 8.75 -3.87 -6.24
C GLY A 276 7.56 -3.70 -7.19
N PRO A 277 6.51 -4.51 -7.02
CA PRO A 277 5.28 -4.39 -7.78
C PRO A 277 4.61 -3.03 -7.55
N ARG A 278 3.97 -2.50 -8.59
CA ARG A 278 3.07 -1.35 -8.51
C ARG A 278 1.68 -1.91 -8.22
N SER A 279 1.39 -2.08 -6.94
CA SER A 279 0.14 -2.66 -6.49
C SER A 279 -0.92 -1.56 -6.34
N PHE A 280 -2.12 -1.83 -6.82
CA PHE A 280 -3.25 -0.93 -6.69
C PHE A 280 -4.22 -1.49 -5.66
N ASP A 281 -4.39 -0.75 -4.57
CA ASP A 281 -5.47 -0.92 -3.62
C ASP A 281 -6.49 0.18 -3.86
N ALA A 282 -7.43 -0.13 -4.71
CA ALA A 282 -8.43 0.81 -5.18
C ALA A 282 -9.62 0.04 -5.75
N HIS A 283 -10.76 0.65 -5.80
CA HIS A 283 -11.93 -0.02 -6.37
C HIS A 283 -12.81 0.91 -7.22
N PRO A 284 -13.53 0.33 -8.20
CA PRO A 284 -14.39 1.11 -9.09
C PRO A 284 -15.58 1.69 -8.33
N TYR A 285 -16.10 2.80 -8.83
CA TYR A 285 -17.29 3.43 -8.27
C TYR A 285 -18.47 2.46 -8.17
N ARG A 286 -19.34 2.71 -7.20
CA ARG A 286 -20.57 1.96 -7.00
C ARG A 286 -21.46 1.90 -8.27
N THR A 287 -21.42 2.96 -9.09
CA THR A 287 -22.18 3.08 -10.34
C THR A 287 -21.61 2.30 -11.51
N THR A 288 -20.42 1.72 -11.37
CA THR A 288 -19.72 1.00 -12.41
C THR A 288 -20.31 -0.40 -12.59
N ASP A 289 -20.49 -0.82 -13.83
CA ASP A 289 -20.85 -2.18 -14.22
C ASP A 289 -19.62 -3.10 -14.33
N GLU A 290 -19.83 -4.31 -14.84
CA GLU A 290 -18.74 -5.30 -14.98
C GLU A 290 -17.68 -4.86 -16.00
N GLN A 291 -18.07 -4.28 -17.13
CA GLN A 291 -17.13 -3.78 -18.13
C GLN A 291 -16.32 -2.60 -17.56
N GLY A 292 -16.97 -1.64 -16.95
CA GLY A 292 -16.30 -0.50 -16.36
C GLY A 292 -15.38 -0.87 -15.18
N MET A 293 -15.57 -2.02 -14.56
CA MET A 293 -14.63 -2.58 -13.57
C MET A 293 -13.30 -2.94 -14.24
N TRP A 294 -13.31 -3.55 -15.42
CA TRP A 294 -12.09 -3.85 -16.17
C TRP A 294 -11.45 -2.60 -16.76
N ASP A 295 -12.26 -1.65 -17.23
CA ASP A 295 -11.78 -0.31 -17.65
C ASP A 295 -11.06 0.42 -16.50
N PHE A 296 -11.51 0.20 -15.26
CA PHE A 296 -10.85 0.75 -14.07
C PHE A 296 -9.45 0.14 -13.87
N VAL A 297 -9.31 -1.18 -14.01
CA VAL A 297 -8.01 -1.88 -13.92
C VAL A 297 -7.03 -1.34 -14.97
N GLU A 298 -7.46 -1.30 -16.23
CA GLU A 298 -6.64 -0.75 -17.33
C GLU A 298 -6.32 0.73 -17.11
N GLY A 299 -7.27 1.49 -16.57
CA GLY A 299 -7.12 2.90 -16.25
C GLY A 299 -6.06 3.18 -15.19
N CYS A 300 -5.96 2.34 -14.14
CA CYS A 300 -4.90 2.43 -13.13
C CYS A 300 -3.52 2.19 -13.73
N ILE A 301 -3.36 1.12 -14.51
CA ILE A 301 -2.11 0.78 -15.21
C ILE A 301 -1.69 1.91 -16.16
N ARG A 302 -2.64 2.40 -16.95
CA ARG A 302 -2.41 3.48 -17.91
C ARG A 302 -2.00 4.77 -17.22
N ALA A 303 -2.65 5.12 -16.10
CA ALA A 303 -2.28 6.31 -15.32
C ALA A 303 -0.84 6.24 -14.82
N TYR A 304 -0.41 5.10 -14.27
CA TYR A 304 0.98 4.93 -13.85
C TYR A 304 1.96 5.10 -15.02
N ARG A 305 1.69 4.46 -16.16
CA ARG A 305 2.55 4.57 -17.36
C ARG A 305 2.67 6.00 -17.86
N ILE A 306 1.54 6.72 -17.95
CA ILE A 306 1.55 8.14 -18.33
C ILE A 306 2.41 8.96 -17.36
N LEU A 307 2.28 8.74 -16.05
CA LEU A 307 3.10 9.47 -15.07
C LEU A 307 4.57 9.09 -15.15
N ALA A 308 4.91 7.83 -15.40
CA ALA A 308 6.29 7.40 -15.61
C ALA A 308 6.92 8.06 -16.86
N ASP A 309 6.16 8.18 -17.95
CA ASP A 309 6.61 8.93 -19.14
C ASP A 309 6.80 10.42 -18.83
N LYS A 310 5.91 11.01 -18.00
CA LYS A 310 6.07 12.39 -17.51
C LYS A 310 7.29 12.59 -16.61
N VAL A 311 7.63 11.58 -15.81
CA VAL A 311 8.89 11.57 -15.03
C VAL A 311 10.10 11.56 -15.97
N GLN A 312 10.07 10.78 -17.04
CA GLN A 312 11.14 10.78 -18.02
C GLN A 312 11.29 12.16 -18.72
N GLN A 313 10.15 12.76 -19.11
CA GLN A 313 10.12 14.11 -19.67
C GLN A 313 10.71 15.14 -18.69
N PHE A 314 10.35 15.09 -17.40
CA PHE A 314 10.91 15.95 -16.35
C PHE A 314 12.43 15.78 -16.25
N ARG A 315 12.93 14.56 -16.29
CA ARG A 315 14.38 14.26 -16.19
C ARG A 315 15.16 14.71 -17.41
N GLU A 316 14.55 14.76 -18.58
CA GLU A 316 15.19 15.13 -19.84
C GLU A 316 15.11 16.62 -20.17
N ASP A 317 14.16 17.33 -19.58
CA ASP A 317 13.93 18.75 -19.82
C ASP A 317 15.17 19.60 -19.53
N PRO A 318 15.67 20.38 -20.50
CA PRO A 318 16.92 21.12 -20.34
C PRO A 318 16.84 22.26 -19.31
N GLU A 319 15.69 22.94 -19.21
CA GLU A 319 15.49 24.01 -18.23
C GLU A 319 15.44 23.46 -16.81
N ILE A 320 14.72 22.37 -16.60
CA ILE A 320 14.66 21.68 -15.30
C ILE A 320 16.05 21.17 -14.90
N LYS A 321 16.80 20.57 -15.82
CA LYS A 321 18.17 20.12 -15.56
C LYS A 321 19.06 21.27 -15.10
N GLN A 322 18.94 22.41 -15.75
CA GLN A 322 19.72 23.59 -15.38
C GLN A 322 19.35 24.11 -14.00
N LEU A 323 18.05 24.28 -13.71
CA LEU A 323 17.57 24.72 -12.39
C LEU A 323 17.99 23.76 -11.27
N LEU A 324 17.85 22.46 -11.47
CA LEU A 324 18.28 21.45 -10.50
C LEU A 324 19.81 21.40 -10.34
N HIS A 325 20.56 21.69 -11.41
CA HIS A 325 22.02 21.80 -11.33
C HIS A 325 22.44 23.00 -10.46
N GLU A 326 21.86 24.18 -10.65
CA GLU A 326 22.08 25.34 -9.82
C GLU A 326 21.76 25.09 -8.35
N ILE A 327 20.63 24.45 -8.06
CA ILE A 327 20.24 24.05 -6.69
C ILE A 327 21.29 23.12 -6.06
N ARG A 328 21.82 22.16 -6.81
CA ARG A 328 22.88 21.24 -6.33
C ARG A 328 24.19 22.01 -6.04
N GLN A 329 24.56 22.96 -6.86
CA GLN A 329 25.75 23.79 -6.60
C GLN A 329 25.64 24.53 -5.26
N TRP A 330 24.45 24.97 -4.86
CA TRP A 330 24.27 25.61 -3.56
C TRP A 330 24.46 24.64 -2.40
N ASN A 331 24.10 23.39 -2.57
CA ASN A 331 24.30 22.34 -1.54
C ASN A 331 25.79 22.01 -1.32
N GLU A 332 26.66 22.28 -2.33
CA GLU A 332 28.09 22.03 -2.28
C GLU A 332 28.91 23.23 -1.75
N MET A 333 28.26 24.39 -1.57
CA MET A 333 28.94 25.60 -1.06
C MET A 333 29.28 25.41 0.43
N SER A 334 30.57 25.40 0.74
CA SER A 334 31.13 25.21 2.08
C SER A 334 31.50 26.49 2.82
N GLU A 335 31.39 27.66 2.17
CA GLU A 335 31.73 28.92 2.81
C GLU A 335 30.72 29.26 3.90
N PRO A 336 31.19 29.60 5.13
CA PRO A 336 30.29 30.02 6.20
C PRO A 336 29.56 31.30 5.80
N LEU A 337 28.29 31.41 6.18
CA LEU A 337 27.58 32.67 6.16
C LEU A 337 28.24 33.63 7.16
N ASP A 338 28.30 34.95 6.82
CA ASP A 338 28.73 35.94 7.78
C ASP A 338 27.82 35.93 9.04
N ALA A 339 28.32 36.46 10.14
CA ALA A 339 27.63 36.45 11.45
C ALA A 339 26.28 37.20 11.40
N ALA A 340 26.00 38.01 10.37
CA ALA A 340 24.74 38.69 10.17
C ALA A 340 23.80 37.96 9.20
N GLY A 341 24.20 36.80 8.64
CA GLY A 341 23.43 36.08 7.60
C GLY A 341 23.27 36.88 6.30
N GLN A 342 24.08 37.90 6.09
CA GLN A 342 23.90 38.88 5.00
C GLN A 342 24.64 38.49 3.71
N GLY A 343 25.32 37.37 3.66
CA GLY A 343 26.13 36.90 2.53
C GLY A 343 25.37 36.52 1.26
N GLY A 344 24.34 37.26 0.90
CA GLY A 344 23.63 37.07 -0.38
C GLY A 344 22.56 35.97 -0.37
N SER A 345 22.60 35.00 0.56
CA SER A 345 21.65 33.88 0.63
C SER A 345 20.22 34.33 0.92
N ALA A 346 20.01 35.30 1.81
CA ALA A 346 18.68 35.83 2.14
C ALA A 346 17.96 36.52 0.96
N ARG A 347 18.73 36.97 -0.04
CA ARG A 347 18.22 37.66 -1.24
C ARG A 347 18.22 36.76 -2.48
N ARG A 348 18.72 35.54 -2.39
CA ARG A 348 18.79 34.61 -3.52
C ARG A 348 17.40 34.09 -3.86
N SER A 349 17.05 34.15 -5.15
CA SER A 349 15.88 33.42 -5.65
C SER A 349 16.25 31.96 -5.87
N PHE A 350 15.45 31.04 -5.32
CA PHE A 350 15.62 29.61 -5.55
C PHE A 350 14.89 29.11 -6.80
N MET A 351 14.20 29.97 -7.52
CA MET A 351 13.43 29.65 -8.73
C MET A 351 12.41 28.51 -8.56
N TYR A 352 11.98 28.28 -7.34
CA TYR A 352 11.05 27.16 -7.03
C TYR A 352 9.68 27.34 -7.67
N GLU A 353 9.19 28.60 -7.78
CA GLU A 353 7.96 28.91 -8.52
C GLU A 353 8.07 28.51 -9.99
N ARG A 354 9.21 28.81 -10.61
CA ARG A 354 9.45 28.39 -12.00
C ARG A 354 9.52 26.88 -12.13
N LEU A 355 10.23 26.22 -11.24
CA LEU A 355 10.34 24.75 -11.23
C LEU A 355 8.97 24.08 -11.02
N ASP A 356 8.16 24.60 -10.11
CA ASP A 356 6.82 24.07 -9.85
C ASP A 356 5.89 24.29 -11.06
N HIS A 357 6.01 25.44 -11.72
CA HIS A 357 5.24 25.72 -12.95
C HIS A 357 5.65 24.80 -14.11
N LEU A 358 6.93 24.46 -14.24
CA LEU A 358 7.40 23.49 -15.23
C LEU A 358 6.82 22.09 -14.99
N VAL A 359 6.70 21.67 -13.73
CA VAL A 359 5.99 20.41 -13.39
C VAL A 359 4.55 20.47 -13.85
N PHE A 360 3.85 21.60 -13.62
CA PHE A 360 2.48 21.79 -14.10
C PHE A 360 2.37 21.70 -15.62
N GLU A 361 3.25 22.40 -16.36
CA GLU A 361 3.30 22.35 -17.83
C GLU A 361 3.49 20.92 -18.36
N ILE A 362 4.39 20.13 -17.73
CA ILE A 362 4.62 18.73 -18.07
C ILE A 362 3.36 17.89 -17.84
N LEU A 363 2.74 18.03 -16.69
CA LEU A 363 1.53 17.27 -16.35
C LEU A 363 0.37 17.60 -17.29
N MET A 364 0.23 18.87 -17.67
CA MET A 364 -0.78 19.34 -18.62
C MET A 364 -0.46 19.01 -20.08
N GLY A 365 0.75 18.53 -20.38
CA GLY A 365 1.17 18.21 -21.74
C GLY A 365 1.37 19.44 -22.64
N THR A 366 1.58 20.60 -22.05
CA THR A 366 1.83 21.87 -22.78
C THR A 366 3.33 22.11 -23.02
N ARG A 367 4.18 21.33 -22.36
CA ARG A 367 5.62 21.35 -22.56
C ARG A 367 6.02 20.24 -23.55
N PRO A 368 6.84 20.56 -24.57
CA PRO A 368 7.24 19.61 -25.60
C PRO A 368 8.10 18.45 -25.09
#